data_245cf3542d46db790f4887e72c3a81fb
#
_entry.id   245cf3542d46db790f4887e72c3a81fb
#
_cell.length_a   1.000
_cell.length_b   1.000
_cell.length_c   1.000
_cell.angle_alpha   90.00
_cell.angle_beta   90.00
_cell.angle_gamma   90.00
#
_symmetry.space_group_name_H-M   'P 1'
#
loop_
_entity.id
_entity.type
_entity.pdbx_description
1 polymer ?
#
loop_
_entity_poly.entity_id
_entity_poly.type
_entity_poly.pdbx_seq_one_letter_code
_entity_poly.pdbx_strand_id
1 'polypeptide(L)'
;MQNIQNFIAGQWISGDGPGQPLMHAITGEQFATVSSKGLDFQGMFDFARDKGNKSLRKMTFQERALMLKALALYLMDRKEKYYEVSYKTGATRVDSWVDIEGGIGNLFANASLRRKLPNQPFCIDGEYAPLSKEGSFIGQHILVPKLGVALHINAFNFPVWGMLEKVAVNLLAGMPAIVKPAAITSYLTEVVFRDIIESGLLPAGALQLVTGSAHNLIDFVNEQDVVTFTGSADTGRLLKRHENIIEHAVPFNMEADSLNCCILGSDAVFGTPEFDLFIKEVKREVTTKAGQKCTAIRRIIVPENMVEDVSYHLTEALSQVMIGDTKHKNVRMGALVGKGQVEEVKGKVVQLLKDSELVYGLDELILVGDNTQNGSFMGPVLLRATNTEADSRVHDIEAFGPVSTIIGYKDIDHAIELANRGKGSLVSSIVTYDDAIATQYTLGAAPYHGRIMVLNRDCAKESTGHGSPMPLLTHGGPGRAGGGEEMGGLRGIKHYMQRCAVQGSPTTLTEITQVYQPGGKYKEPSKHPFRLHFEELTVGDTLITHKRTITETDIVNFANVSWDHFYAHTDVTSLDGTIFTE
;
A
#
# COMPACT_ATOMS: atom_id res chain seq x y z
N MET A 1 -19.07 29.96 -2.08
CA MET A 1 -17.86 29.20 -1.75
C MET A 1 -18.31 27.93 -1.06
N GLN A 2 -17.83 26.77 -1.50
CA GLN A 2 -18.26 25.47 -0.96
C GLN A 2 -17.60 25.24 0.42
N ASN A 3 -18.35 24.68 1.39
CA ASN A 3 -17.79 24.21 2.65
C ASN A 3 -17.70 22.69 2.61
N ILE A 4 -16.48 22.13 2.73
CA ILE A 4 -16.26 20.69 2.76
C ILE A 4 -16.70 20.16 4.12
N GLN A 5 -17.52 19.10 4.10
CA GLN A 5 -18.16 18.57 5.31
C GLN A 5 -17.45 17.34 5.86
N ASN A 6 -17.64 17.10 7.13
CA ASN A 6 -17.27 15.87 7.84
C ASN A 6 -18.47 14.94 7.90
N PHE A 7 -18.24 13.64 8.06
CA PHE A 7 -19.31 12.65 8.25
C PHE A 7 -19.12 11.95 9.61
N ILE A 8 -19.95 12.30 10.57
CA ILE A 8 -19.82 11.89 11.97
C ILE A 8 -21.15 11.36 12.48
N ALA A 9 -21.11 10.19 13.12
CA ALA A 9 -22.28 9.52 13.71
C ALA A 9 -23.49 9.43 12.75
N GLY A 10 -23.19 9.20 11.44
CA GLY A 10 -24.21 9.07 10.40
C GLY A 10 -24.72 10.40 9.82
N GLN A 11 -24.09 11.53 10.13
CA GLN A 11 -24.53 12.86 9.68
C GLN A 11 -23.40 13.64 9.01
N TRP A 12 -23.76 14.42 7.98
CA TRP A 12 -22.88 15.40 7.36
C TRP A 12 -22.89 16.69 8.16
N ILE A 13 -21.72 17.09 8.69
CA ILE A 13 -21.57 18.22 9.61
C ILE A 13 -20.42 19.12 9.14
N SER A 14 -20.65 20.42 9.09
CA SER A 14 -19.60 21.41 8.92
C SER A 14 -18.95 21.71 10.27
N GLY A 15 -17.63 21.85 10.30
CA GLY A 15 -16.94 22.35 11.48
C GLY A 15 -17.17 23.86 11.67
N ASP A 16 -16.92 24.34 12.88
CA ASP A 16 -17.07 25.75 13.27
C ASP A 16 -16.01 26.67 12.67
N GLY A 17 -16.35 27.95 12.57
CA GLY A 17 -15.45 29.04 12.17
C GLY A 17 -15.24 29.15 10.66
N PRO A 18 -14.32 30.02 10.20
CA PRO A 18 -14.12 30.32 8.77
C PRO A 18 -13.50 29.18 8.00
N GLY A 19 -12.88 28.23 8.68
CA GLY A 19 -12.17 27.11 8.07
C GLY A 19 -10.85 27.50 7.39
N GLN A 20 -10.11 26.47 6.98
CA GLN A 20 -8.89 26.62 6.17
C GLN A 20 -9.29 26.77 4.69
N PRO A 21 -8.73 27.75 3.94
CA PRO A 21 -9.00 27.89 2.52
C PRO A 21 -8.39 26.74 1.71
N LEU A 22 -9.13 26.29 0.71
CA LEU A 22 -8.69 25.29 -0.25
C LEU A 22 -8.49 25.95 -1.62
N MET A 23 -7.28 25.82 -2.14
CA MET A 23 -6.85 26.50 -3.36
C MET A 23 -6.78 25.49 -4.51
N HIS A 24 -7.18 25.93 -5.69
CA HIS A 24 -6.99 25.18 -6.92
C HIS A 24 -5.51 25.20 -7.31
N ALA A 25 -4.86 24.04 -7.39
CA ALA A 25 -3.42 23.94 -7.60
C ALA A 25 -2.94 24.59 -8.94
N ILE A 26 -3.78 24.51 -9.99
CA ILE A 26 -3.45 25.02 -11.32
C ILE A 26 -3.68 26.55 -11.44
N THR A 27 -4.81 27.06 -10.91
CA THR A 27 -5.18 28.48 -11.07
C THR A 27 -4.81 29.35 -9.89
N GLY A 28 -4.54 28.76 -8.72
CA GLY A 28 -4.31 29.48 -7.48
C GLY A 28 -5.56 30.11 -6.86
N GLU A 29 -6.76 29.86 -7.39
CA GLU A 29 -8.01 30.42 -6.89
C GLU A 29 -8.54 29.62 -5.69
N GLN A 30 -9.09 30.33 -4.72
CA GLN A 30 -9.81 29.70 -3.62
C GLN A 30 -11.20 29.25 -4.10
N PHE A 31 -11.52 27.96 -3.92
CA PHE A 31 -12.81 27.40 -4.32
C PHE A 31 -13.65 26.85 -3.16
N ALA A 32 -13.03 26.51 -2.03
CA ALA A 32 -13.70 25.93 -0.88
C ALA A 32 -13.02 26.31 0.45
N THR A 33 -13.66 25.92 1.56
CA THR A 33 -13.09 25.94 2.90
C THR A 33 -13.35 24.61 3.61
N VAL A 34 -12.53 24.29 4.62
CA VAL A 34 -12.67 23.06 5.42
C VAL A 34 -12.39 23.35 6.91
N SER A 35 -13.21 22.78 7.78
CA SER A 35 -13.04 22.86 9.24
C SER A 35 -13.48 21.57 9.92
N SER A 36 -12.82 21.21 11.00
CA SER A 36 -13.22 20.16 11.94
C SER A 36 -13.31 20.67 13.39
N LYS A 37 -13.31 22.00 13.56
CA LYS A 37 -13.44 22.61 14.89
C LYS A 37 -14.84 22.36 15.46
N GLY A 38 -14.92 22.09 16.76
CA GLY A 38 -16.20 21.92 17.47
C GLY A 38 -16.89 20.55 17.23
N LEU A 39 -16.26 19.62 16.55
CA LEU A 39 -16.83 18.30 16.30
C LEU A 39 -16.75 17.41 17.56
N ASP A 40 -17.77 16.58 17.75
CA ASP A 40 -17.81 15.57 18.82
C ASP A 40 -17.03 14.31 18.41
N PHE A 41 -15.72 14.31 18.66
CA PHE A 41 -14.87 13.15 18.36
C PHE A 41 -15.13 11.97 19.30
N GLN A 42 -15.47 12.19 20.58
CA GLN A 42 -15.83 11.10 21.49
C GLN A 42 -17.07 10.35 20.96
N GLY A 43 -18.14 11.07 20.66
CA GLY A 43 -19.35 10.47 20.09
C GLY A 43 -19.11 9.76 18.75
N MET A 44 -18.17 10.25 17.95
CA MET A 44 -17.76 9.62 16.70
C MET A 44 -17.10 8.24 16.94
N PHE A 45 -16.14 8.15 17.88
CA PHE A 45 -15.51 6.87 18.23
C PHE A 45 -16.52 5.91 18.85
N ASP A 46 -17.38 6.38 19.75
CA ASP A 46 -18.42 5.57 20.39
C ASP A 46 -19.41 5.02 19.36
N PHE A 47 -19.83 5.83 18.39
CA PHE A 47 -20.70 5.39 17.30
C PHE A 47 -20.05 4.30 16.43
N ALA A 48 -18.77 4.45 16.10
CA ALA A 48 -18.02 3.44 15.35
C ALA A 48 -17.93 2.11 16.12
N ARG A 49 -17.61 2.16 17.41
CA ARG A 49 -17.51 0.98 18.29
C ARG A 49 -18.88 0.31 18.51
N ASP A 50 -19.92 1.11 18.80
CA ASP A 50 -21.23 0.58 19.15
C ASP A 50 -22.07 0.12 17.96
N LYS A 51 -21.96 0.77 16.81
CA LYS A 51 -22.72 0.41 15.60
C LYS A 51 -21.87 -0.32 14.58
N GLY A 52 -20.80 0.32 14.12
CA GLY A 52 -19.97 -0.20 13.02
C GLY A 52 -19.28 -1.51 13.39
N ASN A 53 -18.59 -1.53 14.52
CA ASN A 53 -17.85 -2.72 14.96
C ASN A 53 -18.79 -3.90 15.24
N LYS A 54 -19.89 -3.69 15.99
CA LYS A 54 -20.87 -4.74 16.29
C LYS A 54 -21.51 -5.34 15.04
N SER A 55 -21.69 -4.56 13.98
CA SER A 55 -22.25 -5.03 12.72
C SER A 55 -21.21 -5.78 11.90
N LEU A 56 -20.03 -5.21 11.67
CA LEU A 56 -18.99 -5.80 10.84
C LEU A 56 -18.45 -7.12 11.41
N ARG A 57 -18.31 -7.23 12.75
CA ARG A 57 -17.82 -8.44 13.40
C ARG A 57 -18.77 -9.65 13.29
N LYS A 58 -20.06 -9.42 13.05
CA LYS A 58 -21.03 -10.49 12.82
C LYS A 58 -20.98 -11.03 11.39
N MET A 59 -20.51 -10.24 10.46
CA MET A 59 -20.38 -10.63 9.06
C MET A 59 -19.21 -11.61 8.89
N THR A 60 -19.39 -12.59 8.01
CA THR A 60 -18.31 -13.48 7.59
C THR A 60 -17.34 -12.76 6.65
N PHE A 61 -16.16 -13.34 6.43
CA PHE A 61 -15.23 -12.83 5.41
C PHE A 61 -15.86 -12.81 4.01
N GLN A 62 -16.72 -13.78 3.69
CA GLN A 62 -17.42 -13.83 2.41
C GLN A 62 -18.36 -12.63 2.23
N GLU A 63 -19.19 -12.35 3.24
CA GLU A 63 -20.13 -11.22 3.23
C GLU A 63 -19.39 -9.87 3.13
N ARG A 64 -18.35 -9.67 3.95
CA ARG A 64 -17.52 -8.45 3.91
C ARG A 64 -16.83 -8.27 2.56
N ALA A 65 -16.30 -9.35 1.98
CA ALA A 65 -15.66 -9.30 0.67
C ALA A 65 -16.64 -9.02 -0.47
N LEU A 66 -17.85 -9.57 -0.42
CA LEU A 66 -18.90 -9.27 -1.40
C LEU A 66 -19.39 -7.83 -1.27
N MET A 67 -19.49 -7.31 -0.06
CA MET A 67 -19.76 -5.89 0.22
C MET A 67 -18.69 -4.98 -0.42
N LEU A 68 -17.39 -5.29 -0.23
CA LEU A 68 -16.29 -4.56 -0.87
C LEU A 68 -16.35 -4.62 -2.40
N LYS A 69 -16.68 -5.79 -2.96
CA LYS A 69 -16.83 -5.95 -4.42
C LYS A 69 -17.97 -5.08 -4.96
N ALA A 70 -19.12 -5.09 -4.29
CA ALA A 70 -20.27 -4.27 -4.68
C ALA A 70 -19.93 -2.78 -4.61
N LEU A 71 -19.24 -2.34 -3.55
CA LEU A 71 -18.76 -0.98 -3.39
C LEU A 71 -17.78 -0.57 -4.50
N ALA A 72 -16.83 -1.45 -4.86
CA ALA A 72 -15.87 -1.19 -5.93
C ALA A 72 -16.58 -0.97 -7.28
N LEU A 73 -17.57 -1.80 -7.60
CA LEU A 73 -18.39 -1.64 -8.82
C LEU A 73 -19.16 -0.32 -8.82
N TYR A 74 -19.77 0.02 -7.69
CA TYR A 74 -20.53 1.25 -7.53
C TYR A 74 -19.67 2.51 -7.72
N LEU A 75 -18.45 2.53 -7.16
CA LEU A 75 -17.50 3.63 -7.31
C LEU A 75 -16.92 3.70 -8.72
N MET A 76 -16.61 2.55 -9.33
CA MET A 76 -16.07 2.49 -10.69
C MET A 76 -17.02 3.10 -11.73
N ASP A 77 -18.33 2.88 -11.57
CA ASP A 77 -19.37 3.47 -12.41
C ASP A 77 -19.43 5.01 -12.34
N ARG A 78 -18.90 5.60 -11.25
CA ARG A 78 -18.93 7.05 -10.97
C ARG A 78 -17.58 7.75 -11.13
N LYS A 79 -16.56 7.07 -11.60
CA LYS A 79 -15.18 7.56 -11.64
C LYS A 79 -14.98 8.89 -12.38
N GLU A 80 -15.77 9.18 -13.41
CA GLU A 80 -15.64 10.42 -14.18
C GLU A 80 -15.89 11.67 -13.32
N LYS A 81 -16.86 11.62 -12.40
CA LYS A 81 -17.10 12.67 -11.40
C LYS A 81 -15.84 12.93 -10.54
N TYR A 82 -15.12 11.87 -10.19
CA TYR A 82 -13.92 11.98 -9.36
C TYR A 82 -12.75 12.59 -10.16
N TYR A 83 -12.62 12.26 -11.44
CA TYR A 83 -11.63 12.87 -12.33
C TYR A 83 -11.80 14.38 -12.45
N GLU A 84 -13.05 14.86 -12.59
CA GLU A 84 -13.36 16.29 -12.65
C GLU A 84 -12.88 17.03 -11.39
N VAL A 85 -13.05 16.41 -10.21
CA VAL A 85 -12.63 16.98 -8.95
C VAL A 85 -11.10 16.87 -8.75
N SER A 86 -10.51 15.74 -9.16
CA SER A 86 -9.07 15.48 -9.06
C SER A 86 -8.23 16.50 -9.84
N TYR A 87 -8.75 17.04 -10.94
CA TYR A 87 -8.12 18.13 -11.69
C TYR A 87 -7.67 19.30 -10.80
N LYS A 88 -8.43 19.64 -9.76
CA LYS A 88 -8.10 20.74 -8.85
C LYS A 88 -6.83 20.48 -8.03
N THR A 89 -6.39 19.22 -7.90
CA THR A 89 -5.13 18.85 -7.22
C THR A 89 -3.88 19.10 -8.06
N GLY A 90 -4.03 19.53 -9.32
CA GLY A 90 -2.94 19.63 -10.28
C GLY A 90 -2.63 18.30 -11.01
N ALA A 91 -3.36 17.23 -10.73
CA ALA A 91 -3.11 15.92 -11.33
C ALA A 91 -3.42 15.89 -12.83
N THR A 92 -2.58 15.19 -13.60
CA THR A 92 -2.92 14.78 -14.96
C THR A 92 -3.99 13.69 -14.95
N ARG A 93 -4.58 13.37 -16.11
CA ARG A 93 -5.52 12.25 -16.22
C ARG A 93 -4.90 10.92 -15.81
N VAL A 94 -3.61 10.72 -16.11
CA VAL A 94 -2.86 9.50 -15.74
C VAL A 94 -2.63 9.44 -14.22
N ASP A 95 -2.23 10.56 -13.60
CA ASP A 95 -2.07 10.63 -12.14
C ASP A 95 -3.39 10.35 -11.43
N SER A 96 -4.50 10.92 -11.95
CA SER A 96 -5.84 10.69 -11.41
C SER A 96 -6.31 9.25 -11.58
N TRP A 97 -5.92 8.59 -12.69
CA TRP A 97 -6.18 7.17 -12.90
C TRP A 97 -5.52 6.29 -11.82
N VAL A 98 -4.26 6.58 -11.50
CA VAL A 98 -3.54 5.87 -10.42
C VAL A 98 -4.27 6.06 -9.09
N ASP A 99 -4.65 7.29 -8.74
CA ASP A 99 -5.31 7.60 -7.47
C ASP A 99 -6.72 6.99 -7.39
N ILE A 100 -7.54 7.18 -8.41
CA ILE A 100 -8.96 6.82 -8.40
C ILE A 100 -9.16 5.34 -8.72
N GLU A 101 -8.77 4.91 -9.93
CA GLU A 101 -9.02 3.53 -10.36
C GLU A 101 -8.09 2.55 -9.62
N GLY A 102 -6.84 2.94 -9.36
CA GLY A 102 -5.93 2.18 -8.51
C GLY A 102 -6.44 2.06 -7.07
N GLY A 103 -6.98 3.14 -6.50
CA GLY A 103 -7.65 3.11 -5.19
C GLY A 103 -8.83 2.14 -5.16
N ILE A 104 -9.74 2.22 -6.14
CA ILE A 104 -10.88 1.29 -6.28
C ILE A 104 -10.38 -0.14 -6.51
N GLY A 105 -9.27 -0.32 -7.22
CA GLY A 105 -8.60 -1.61 -7.42
C GLY A 105 -8.24 -2.33 -6.12
N ASN A 106 -7.90 -1.58 -5.06
CA ASN A 106 -7.65 -2.16 -3.73
C ASN A 106 -8.90 -2.83 -3.14
N LEU A 107 -10.10 -2.30 -3.37
CA LEU A 107 -11.35 -2.94 -2.96
C LEU A 107 -11.54 -4.27 -3.68
N PHE A 108 -11.32 -4.32 -5.01
CA PHE A 108 -11.43 -5.56 -5.78
C PHE A 108 -10.39 -6.61 -5.34
N ALA A 109 -9.15 -6.19 -5.13
CA ALA A 109 -8.07 -7.08 -4.71
C ALA A 109 -8.39 -7.71 -3.34
N ASN A 110 -8.78 -6.90 -2.35
CA ASN A 110 -9.15 -7.39 -1.03
C ASN A 110 -10.43 -8.25 -1.07
N ALA A 111 -11.43 -7.87 -1.87
CA ALA A 111 -12.61 -8.71 -2.08
C ALA A 111 -12.25 -10.10 -2.66
N SER A 112 -11.20 -10.20 -3.48
CA SER A 112 -10.74 -11.47 -4.04
C SER A 112 -10.15 -12.42 -2.99
N LEU A 113 -9.67 -11.90 -1.86
CA LEU A 113 -9.08 -12.71 -0.78
C LEU A 113 -10.07 -13.67 -0.13
N ARG A 114 -11.40 -13.48 -0.33
CA ARG A 114 -12.41 -14.43 0.12
C ARG A 114 -12.16 -15.87 -0.35
N ARG A 115 -11.45 -16.05 -1.48
CA ARG A 115 -11.09 -17.37 -2.00
C ARG A 115 -10.09 -18.12 -1.10
N LYS A 116 -9.41 -17.39 -0.21
CA LYS A 116 -8.38 -17.90 0.71
C LYS A 116 -8.82 -17.79 2.18
N LEU A 117 -10.01 -17.27 2.44
CA LEU A 117 -10.54 -17.03 3.77
C LEU A 117 -11.78 -17.90 4.00
N PRO A 118 -12.03 -18.39 5.24
CA PRO A 118 -13.18 -19.20 5.56
C PRO A 118 -14.49 -18.36 5.49
N ASN A 119 -15.63 -19.05 5.38
CA ASN A 119 -16.94 -18.41 5.53
C ASN A 119 -17.30 -18.26 7.02
N GLN A 120 -16.41 -17.62 7.76
CA GLN A 120 -16.51 -17.36 9.20
C GLN A 120 -16.18 -15.89 9.48
N PRO A 121 -16.58 -15.30 10.60
CA PRO A 121 -16.16 -13.95 10.99
C PRO A 121 -14.71 -13.87 11.48
N PHE A 122 -14.05 -15.01 11.70
CA PHE A 122 -12.68 -15.18 12.18
C PHE A 122 -11.95 -16.25 11.35
N CYS A 123 -10.64 -16.39 11.53
CA CYS A 123 -9.86 -17.44 10.88
C CYS A 123 -8.77 -18.03 11.79
N ILE A 124 -8.26 -19.19 11.38
CA ILE A 124 -7.06 -19.80 11.98
C ILE A 124 -5.82 -19.09 11.43
N ASP A 125 -4.77 -18.99 12.25
CA ASP A 125 -3.45 -18.48 11.86
C ASP A 125 -2.35 -19.52 12.08
N GLY A 126 -1.92 -20.13 11.01
CA GLY A 126 -0.91 -21.18 11.01
C GLY A 126 -1.42 -22.56 11.38
N GLU A 127 -0.50 -23.48 11.58
CA GLU A 127 -0.78 -24.87 11.94
C GLU A 127 -1.04 -25.02 13.45
N TYR A 128 -1.66 -26.13 13.83
CA TYR A 128 -1.80 -26.49 15.26
C TYR A 128 -0.44 -26.92 15.84
N ALA A 129 -0.26 -26.69 17.14
CA ALA A 129 0.91 -27.14 17.87
C ALA A 129 0.55 -28.32 18.79
N PRO A 130 1.18 -29.50 18.67
CA PRO A 130 1.02 -30.57 19.64
C PRO A 130 1.70 -30.17 20.96
N LEU A 131 0.93 -30.21 22.08
CA LEU A 131 1.41 -29.78 23.40
C LEU A 131 1.52 -30.97 24.39
N SER A 132 1.11 -32.18 23.97
CA SER A 132 1.25 -33.42 24.76
C SER A 132 1.72 -34.55 23.86
N LYS A 133 2.38 -35.57 24.48
CA LYS A 133 2.91 -36.74 23.77
C LYS A 133 1.81 -37.54 23.06
N GLU A 134 0.66 -37.70 23.74
CA GLU A 134 -0.47 -38.47 23.25
C GLU A 134 -1.41 -37.67 22.32
N GLY A 135 -1.09 -36.41 22.01
CA GLY A 135 -1.92 -35.56 21.15
C GLY A 135 -3.28 -35.18 21.75
N SER A 136 -3.51 -35.45 23.05
CA SER A 136 -4.76 -35.13 23.74
C SER A 136 -4.92 -33.67 24.13
N PHE A 137 -3.82 -32.89 24.03
CA PHE A 137 -3.76 -31.46 24.32
C PHE A 137 -2.94 -30.76 23.23
N ILE A 138 -3.58 -29.82 22.54
CA ILE A 138 -3.02 -29.09 21.42
C ILE A 138 -3.28 -27.59 21.56
N GLY A 139 -2.53 -26.78 20.79
CA GLY A 139 -2.72 -25.34 20.69
C GLY A 139 -2.99 -24.91 19.25
N GLN A 140 -3.84 -23.92 19.06
CA GLN A 140 -4.13 -23.30 17.78
C GLN A 140 -4.24 -21.80 17.93
N HIS A 141 -3.66 -21.05 16.99
CA HIS A 141 -3.89 -19.60 16.92
C HIS A 141 -5.15 -19.30 16.11
N ILE A 142 -5.97 -18.40 16.65
CA ILE A 142 -7.10 -17.80 15.93
C ILE A 142 -6.88 -16.29 15.78
N LEU A 143 -7.46 -15.71 14.74
CA LEU A 143 -7.56 -14.29 14.51
C LEU A 143 -9.02 -13.86 14.54
N VAL A 144 -9.35 -12.93 15.42
CA VAL A 144 -10.68 -12.34 15.55
C VAL A 144 -10.62 -10.84 15.29
N PRO A 145 -11.65 -10.20 14.69
CA PRO A 145 -11.68 -8.75 14.52
C PRO A 145 -11.55 -8.04 15.88
N LYS A 146 -10.72 -6.99 15.97
CA LYS A 146 -10.61 -6.16 17.18
C LYS A 146 -11.95 -5.46 17.49
N LEU A 147 -12.14 -5.05 18.75
CA LEU A 147 -13.36 -4.37 19.22
C LEU A 147 -13.37 -2.87 18.98
N GLY A 148 -12.27 -2.32 18.50
CA GLY A 148 -12.05 -0.88 18.32
C GLY A 148 -12.34 -0.36 16.92
N VAL A 149 -11.64 0.71 16.59
CA VAL A 149 -11.76 1.49 15.35
C VAL A 149 -10.39 1.68 14.72
N ALA A 150 -10.30 1.61 13.41
CA ALA A 150 -9.10 2.01 12.67
C ALA A 150 -9.13 3.52 12.40
N LEU A 151 -8.16 4.26 12.93
CA LEU A 151 -7.97 5.68 12.63
C LEU A 151 -6.92 5.82 11.51
N HIS A 152 -7.36 6.23 10.31
CA HIS A 152 -6.52 6.41 9.14
C HIS A 152 -6.19 7.87 8.90
N ILE A 153 -4.95 8.29 9.17
CA ILE A 153 -4.45 9.65 8.91
C ILE A 153 -3.62 9.59 7.62
N ASN A 154 -4.15 10.15 6.54
CA ASN A 154 -3.65 9.97 5.19
C ASN A 154 -2.95 11.22 4.65
N ALA A 155 -1.98 11.02 3.76
CA ALA A 155 -1.26 12.08 3.04
C ALA A 155 -2.12 12.73 1.94
N PHE A 156 -1.60 13.83 1.38
CA PHE A 156 -2.32 14.65 0.40
C PHE A 156 -2.21 14.15 -1.05
N ASN A 157 -1.20 13.36 -1.37
CA ASN A 157 -0.78 13.12 -2.75
C ASN A 157 -1.72 12.20 -3.54
N PHE A 158 -2.27 11.17 -2.91
CA PHE A 158 -3.25 10.23 -3.49
C PHE A 158 -4.44 10.06 -2.54
N PRO A 159 -5.34 11.06 -2.45
CA PRO A 159 -6.39 11.10 -1.43
C PRO A 159 -7.45 10.00 -1.56
N VAL A 160 -7.69 9.47 -2.77
CA VAL A 160 -8.62 8.35 -3.01
C VAL A 160 -7.92 7.02 -2.74
N TRP A 161 -6.74 6.82 -3.32
CA TRP A 161 -5.93 5.62 -3.06
C TRP A 161 -5.65 5.46 -1.57
N GLY A 162 -5.09 6.48 -0.92
CA GLY A 162 -4.70 6.42 0.50
C GLY A 162 -5.87 6.14 1.44
N MET A 163 -7.10 6.53 1.09
CA MET A 163 -8.30 6.10 1.80
C MET A 163 -8.62 4.63 1.52
N LEU A 164 -8.73 4.26 0.25
CA LEU A 164 -9.30 2.96 -0.14
C LEU A 164 -8.35 1.78 0.10
N GLU A 165 -7.03 1.97 0.02
CA GLU A 165 -6.06 0.93 0.33
C GLU A 165 -6.17 0.45 1.78
N LYS A 166 -6.45 1.36 2.73
CA LYS A 166 -6.61 1.06 4.15
C LYS A 166 -8.02 0.56 4.47
N VAL A 167 -9.03 1.28 3.96
CA VAL A 167 -10.45 0.94 4.17
C VAL A 167 -10.80 -0.46 3.64
N ALA A 168 -10.23 -0.88 2.52
CA ALA A 168 -10.45 -2.22 1.98
C ALA A 168 -9.99 -3.32 2.95
N VAL A 169 -8.87 -3.10 3.63
CA VAL A 169 -8.25 -4.08 4.53
C VAL A 169 -8.99 -4.14 5.86
N ASN A 170 -9.24 -2.99 6.52
CA ASN A 170 -9.91 -2.99 7.83
C ASN A 170 -11.37 -3.47 7.74
N LEU A 171 -12.10 -3.11 6.67
CA LEU A 171 -13.47 -3.61 6.48
C LEU A 171 -13.50 -5.12 6.22
N LEU A 172 -12.55 -5.66 5.44
CA LEU A 172 -12.43 -7.10 5.25
C LEU A 172 -12.09 -7.82 6.56
N ALA A 173 -11.22 -7.21 7.39
CA ALA A 173 -10.91 -7.71 8.73
C ALA A 173 -12.12 -7.66 9.70
N GLY A 174 -13.13 -6.82 9.42
CA GLY A 174 -14.32 -6.66 10.26
C GLY A 174 -14.22 -5.53 11.28
N MET A 175 -13.38 -4.51 11.00
CA MET A 175 -13.15 -3.35 11.86
C MET A 175 -13.64 -2.08 11.17
N PRO A 176 -14.41 -1.18 11.84
CA PRO A 176 -14.80 0.11 11.28
C PRO A 176 -13.62 1.07 11.21
N ALA A 177 -13.75 2.17 10.43
CA ALA A 177 -12.70 3.17 10.34
C ALA A 177 -13.20 4.62 10.43
N ILE A 178 -12.32 5.48 10.93
CA ILE A 178 -12.36 6.92 10.83
C ILE A 178 -11.27 7.34 9.85
N VAL A 179 -11.65 7.97 8.76
CA VAL A 179 -10.74 8.44 7.71
C VAL A 179 -10.45 9.91 7.91
N LYS A 180 -9.18 10.27 8.03
CA LYS A 180 -8.68 11.62 8.17
C LYS A 180 -7.71 11.93 7.01
N PRO A 181 -8.21 12.39 5.83
CA PRO A 181 -7.35 12.83 4.75
C PRO A 181 -6.59 14.11 5.11
N ALA A 182 -5.52 14.41 4.38
CA ALA A 182 -4.90 15.74 4.46
C ALA A 182 -5.91 16.82 4.05
N ALA A 183 -6.03 17.88 4.85
CA ALA A 183 -7.05 18.91 4.64
C ALA A 183 -7.00 19.51 3.23
N ILE A 184 -5.80 19.76 2.70
CA ILE A 184 -5.58 20.41 1.42
C ILE A 184 -6.21 19.69 0.21
N THR A 185 -6.39 18.35 0.28
CA THR A 185 -7.02 17.53 -0.78
C THR A 185 -8.28 16.79 -0.31
N SER A 186 -8.76 17.09 0.90
CA SER A 186 -9.91 16.41 1.50
C SER A 186 -11.21 16.52 0.70
N TYR A 187 -11.34 17.54 -0.13
CA TYR A 187 -12.49 17.72 -1.03
C TYR A 187 -12.66 16.56 -2.04
N LEU A 188 -11.56 15.96 -2.50
CA LEU A 188 -11.64 14.79 -3.38
C LEU A 188 -12.03 13.54 -2.59
N THR A 189 -11.45 13.35 -1.40
CA THR A 189 -11.87 12.25 -0.52
C THR A 189 -13.35 12.38 -0.14
N GLU A 190 -13.83 13.58 0.18
CA GLU A 190 -15.23 13.85 0.58
C GLU A 190 -16.20 13.48 -0.52
N VAL A 191 -15.92 13.80 -1.79
CA VAL A 191 -16.78 13.45 -2.94
C VAL A 191 -16.89 11.94 -3.11
N VAL A 192 -15.77 11.19 -3.01
CA VAL A 192 -15.80 9.73 -3.07
C VAL A 192 -16.52 9.14 -1.86
N PHE A 193 -16.26 9.70 -0.68
CA PHE A 193 -16.88 9.25 0.57
C PHE A 193 -18.41 9.45 0.55
N ARG A 194 -18.92 10.54 -0.05
CA ARG A 194 -20.37 10.73 -0.27
C ARG A 194 -20.97 9.59 -1.05
N ASP A 195 -20.37 9.23 -2.16
CA ASP A 195 -20.85 8.12 -2.98
C ASP A 195 -20.77 6.78 -2.21
N ILE A 196 -19.75 6.57 -1.36
CA ILE A 196 -19.70 5.39 -0.47
C ILE A 196 -20.93 5.36 0.47
N ILE A 197 -21.26 6.47 1.11
CA ILE A 197 -22.41 6.53 2.04
C ILE A 197 -23.73 6.41 1.27
N GLU A 198 -23.89 7.13 0.16
CA GLU A 198 -25.09 7.09 -0.69
C GLU A 198 -25.35 5.70 -1.30
N SER A 199 -24.31 4.88 -1.45
CA SER A 199 -24.47 3.50 -1.93
C SER A 199 -25.34 2.63 -1.02
N GLY A 200 -25.42 2.96 0.27
CA GLY A 200 -26.14 2.15 1.26
C GLY A 200 -25.54 0.75 1.50
N LEU A 201 -24.36 0.45 0.95
CA LEU A 201 -23.74 -0.88 1.00
C LEU A 201 -23.07 -1.18 2.34
N LEU A 202 -22.60 -0.15 3.05
CA LEU A 202 -21.90 -0.31 4.31
C LEU A 202 -22.86 -0.21 5.51
N PRO A 203 -22.65 -1.02 6.56
CA PRO A 203 -23.44 -0.86 7.78
C PRO A 203 -23.18 0.52 8.43
N ALA A 204 -24.18 1.04 9.14
CA ALA A 204 -24.06 2.28 9.89
C ALA A 204 -22.86 2.23 10.85
N GLY A 205 -22.04 3.29 10.88
CA GLY A 205 -20.83 3.38 11.70
C GLY A 205 -19.61 2.64 11.14
N ALA A 206 -19.71 1.96 10.00
CA ALA A 206 -18.57 1.27 9.38
C ALA A 206 -17.48 2.26 8.92
N LEU A 207 -17.86 3.43 8.44
CA LEU A 207 -16.93 4.50 8.02
C LEU A 207 -17.41 5.86 8.52
N GLN A 208 -16.45 6.70 8.90
CA GLN A 208 -16.64 8.11 9.24
C GLN A 208 -15.49 8.94 8.66
N LEU A 209 -15.69 10.26 8.52
CA LEU A 209 -14.78 11.16 7.81
C LEU A 209 -14.54 12.44 8.60
N VAL A 210 -13.28 12.82 8.78
CA VAL A 210 -12.86 14.13 9.32
C VAL A 210 -12.00 14.85 8.28
N THR A 211 -12.54 15.85 7.61
CA THR A 211 -11.90 16.52 6.47
C THR A 211 -10.92 17.63 6.85
N GLY A 212 -11.12 18.25 8.02
CA GLY A 212 -10.28 19.35 8.54
C GLY A 212 -9.02 18.88 9.27
N SER A 213 -8.57 19.65 10.25
CA SER A 213 -7.44 19.29 11.10
C SER A 213 -7.73 18.05 11.95
N ALA A 214 -6.68 17.29 12.28
CA ALA A 214 -6.81 16.14 13.18
C ALA A 214 -7.06 16.55 14.65
N HIS A 215 -6.73 17.80 15.01
CA HIS A 215 -6.80 18.27 16.40
C HIS A 215 -6.34 17.18 17.39
N ASN A 216 -7.22 16.79 18.29
CA ASN A 216 -7.00 15.81 19.34
C ASN A 216 -7.65 14.44 19.06
N LEU A 217 -7.77 14.01 17.81
CA LEU A 217 -8.36 12.69 17.46
C LEU A 217 -7.68 11.52 18.19
N ILE A 218 -6.37 11.60 18.41
CA ILE A 218 -5.60 10.55 19.08
C ILE A 218 -5.94 10.45 20.58
N ASP A 219 -6.49 11.48 21.20
CA ASP A 219 -6.91 11.45 22.62
C ASP A 219 -8.02 10.40 22.87
N PHE A 220 -8.75 9.98 21.84
CA PHE A 220 -9.89 9.08 21.93
C PHE A 220 -9.59 7.63 21.54
N VAL A 221 -8.34 7.32 21.15
CA VAL A 221 -7.94 5.94 20.84
C VAL A 221 -7.66 5.15 22.11
N ASN A 222 -7.90 3.83 22.06
CA ASN A 222 -7.66 2.90 23.15
C ASN A 222 -6.96 1.61 22.67
N GLU A 223 -6.76 0.64 23.56
CA GLU A 223 -6.03 -0.62 23.34
C GLU A 223 -6.62 -1.52 22.24
N GLN A 224 -7.88 -1.32 21.88
CA GLN A 224 -8.55 -2.09 20.83
C GLN A 224 -8.47 -1.41 19.46
N ASP A 225 -8.05 -0.15 19.40
CA ASP A 225 -7.96 0.62 18.17
C ASP A 225 -6.65 0.34 17.42
N VAL A 226 -6.60 0.81 16.17
CA VAL A 226 -5.39 0.76 15.34
C VAL A 226 -5.23 2.14 14.69
N VAL A 227 -4.06 2.73 14.79
CA VAL A 227 -3.74 3.99 14.08
C VAL A 227 -2.84 3.69 12.90
N THR A 228 -3.19 4.20 11.74
CA THR A 228 -2.33 4.21 10.56
C THR A 228 -2.03 5.65 10.16
N PHE A 229 -0.80 5.92 9.85
CA PHE A 229 -0.33 7.24 9.45
C PHE A 229 0.50 7.17 8.19
N THR A 230 0.16 8.00 7.20
CA THR A 230 0.98 8.25 6.01
C THR A 230 1.23 9.75 5.90
N GLY A 231 2.49 10.17 5.91
CA GLY A 231 2.86 11.59 5.84
C GLY A 231 4.34 11.84 6.18
N SER A 232 4.66 13.08 6.61
CA SER A 232 6.04 13.43 6.97
C SER A 232 6.53 12.69 8.21
N ALA A 233 7.82 12.35 8.25
CA ALA A 233 8.43 11.67 9.39
C ALA A 233 8.31 12.48 10.69
N ASP A 234 8.37 13.81 10.62
CA ASP A 234 8.23 14.66 11.81
C ASP A 234 6.83 14.55 12.43
N THR A 235 5.79 14.62 11.60
CA THR A 235 4.40 14.43 12.07
C THR A 235 4.19 13.00 12.58
N GLY A 236 4.70 11.99 11.86
CA GLY A 236 4.59 10.60 12.27
C GLY A 236 5.25 10.34 13.63
N ARG A 237 6.45 10.90 13.86
CA ARG A 237 7.14 10.81 15.14
C ARG A 237 6.38 11.51 16.28
N LEU A 238 5.79 12.68 16.00
CA LEU A 238 4.97 13.40 16.97
C LEU A 238 3.76 12.56 17.39
N LEU A 239 3.00 12.02 16.42
CA LEU A 239 1.83 11.21 16.70
C LEU A 239 2.18 9.87 17.40
N LYS A 240 3.26 9.20 16.96
CA LYS A 240 3.70 7.94 17.58
C LYS A 240 4.16 8.09 19.04
N ARG A 241 4.60 9.29 19.43
CA ARG A 241 4.98 9.61 20.82
C ARG A 241 3.83 10.07 21.69
N HIS A 242 2.62 10.13 21.15
CA HIS A 242 1.45 10.58 21.88
C HIS A 242 1.19 9.66 23.09
N GLU A 243 0.82 10.24 24.23
CA GLU A 243 0.62 9.54 25.49
C GLU A 243 -0.35 8.37 25.35
N ASN A 244 -1.52 8.57 24.73
CA ASN A 244 -2.51 7.51 24.51
C ASN A 244 -1.97 6.33 23.69
N ILE A 245 -1.11 6.59 22.69
CA ILE A 245 -0.50 5.53 21.89
C ILE A 245 0.39 4.65 22.77
N ILE A 246 1.14 5.27 23.68
CA ILE A 246 2.10 4.59 24.56
C ILE A 246 1.36 3.87 25.69
N GLU A 247 0.49 4.58 26.43
CA GLU A 247 -0.20 4.05 27.62
C GLU A 247 -1.14 2.89 27.29
N HIS A 248 -1.87 2.99 26.17
CA HIS A 248 -2.78 1.94 25.73
C HIS A 248 -2.15 0.91 24.79
N ALA A 249 -0.82 1.02 24.54
CA ALA A 249 -0.10 0.14 23.59
C ALA A 249 -0.84 0.01 22.24
N VAL A 250 -1.37 1.13 21.72
CA VAL A 250 -2.14 1.16 20.47
C VAL A 250 -1.22 0.80 19.29
N PRO A 251 -1.55 -0.20 18.49
CA PRO A 251 -0.82 -0.49 17.26
C PRO A 251 -0.78 0.74 16.35
N PHE A 252 0.44 1.22 16.06
CA PHE A 252 0.69 2.40 15.24
C PHE A 252 1.47 2.00 14.00
N ASN A 253 0.79 1.93 12.86
CA ASN A 253 1.37 1.64 11.56
C ASN A 253 1.77 2.94 10.87
N MET A 254 3.04 3.09 10.49
CA MET A 254 3.58 4.35 9.97
C MET A 254 4.24 4.14 8.61
N GLU A 255 3.81 4.91 7.62
CA GLU A 255 4.51 5.18 6.38
C GLU A 255 4.99 6.63 6.40
N ALA A 256 6.28 6.84 6.18
CA ALA A 256 6.90 8.16 6.29
C ALA A 256 7.88 8.42 5.13
N ASP A 257 8.80 9.36 5.34
CA ASP A 257 9.82 9.78 4.37
C ASP A 257 10.54 8.60 3.71
N SER A 258 10.76 8.68 2.42
CA SER A 258 11.42 7.60 1.68
C SER A 258 12.44 8.14 0.67
N LEU A 259 13.68 7.65 0.75
CA LEU A 259 14.73 7.95 -0.24
C LEU A 259 14.88 6.77 -1.19
N ASN A 260 13.83 6.52 -1.97
CA ASN A 260 13.84 5.45 -2.95
C ASN A 260 14.94 5.64 -3.99
N CYS A 261 15.52 4.54 -4.43
CA CYS A 261 16.58 4.57 -5.43
C CYS A 261 16.29 3.65 -6.62
N CYS A 262 16.85 4.02 -7.76
CA CYS A 262 16.88 3.18 -8.95
C CYS A 262 18.34 2.98 -9.35
N ILE A 263 18.75 1.71 -9.48
CA ILE A 263 20.10 1.31 -9.82
C ILE A 263 20.14 0.91 -11.29
N LEU A 264 21.14 1.41 -12.02
CA LEU A 264 21.48 0.94 -13.35
C LEU A 264 22.55 -0.12 -13.23
N GLY A 265 22.29 -1.35 -13.70
CA GLY A 265 23.29 -2.42 -13.73
C GLY A 265 24.49 -2.04 -14.62
N SER A 266 25.67 -2.56 -14.32
CA SER A 266 26.88 -2.29 -15.11
C SER A 266 26.82 -2.88 -16.53
N ASP A 267 25.94 -3.83 -16.77
CA ASP A 267 25.63 -4.42 -18.07
C ASP A 267 24.70 -3.56 -18.93
N ALA A 268 23.95 -2.64 -18.31
CA ALA A 268 22.94 -1.82 -18.95
C ALA A 268 23.56 -0.53 -19.55
N VAL A 269 24.48 -0.71 -20.50
CA VAL A 269 25.19 0.41 -21.17
C VAL A 269 24.32 1.09 -22.24
N PHE A 270 24.69 2.30 -22.64
CA PHE A 270 24.02 3.02 -23.74
C PHE A 270 23.85 2.14 -24.98
N GLY A 271 22.65 2.14 -25.55
CA GLY A 271 22.26 1.32 -26.68
C GLY A 271 21.67 -0.06 -26.33
N THR A 272 21.62 -0.40 -25.03
CA THR A 272 20.89 -1.60 -24.58
C THR A 272 19.43 -1.26 -24.23
N PRO A 273 18.49 -2.23 -24.35
CA PRO A 273 17.10 -2.03 -23.92
C PRO A 273 16.97 -1.63 -22.44
N GLU A 274 17.85 -2.13 -21.58
CA GLU A 274 17.86 -1.83 -20.15
C GLU A 274 18.21 -0.37 -19.89
N PHE A 275 19.16 0.22 -20.63
CA PHE A 275 19.46 1.64 -20.54
C PHE A 275 18.23 2.50 -20.86
N ASP A 276 17.56 2.19 -21.97
CA ASP A 276 16.35 2.91 -22.39
C ASP A 276 15.21 2.76 -21.38
N LEU A 277 15.04 1.55 -20.81
CA LEU A 277 14.07 1.28 -19.74
C LEU A 277 14.38 2.10 -18.49
N PHE A 278 15.65 2.20 -18.10
CA PHE A 278 16.09 2.98 -16.96
C PHE A 278 15.75 4.47 -17.12
N ILE A 279 16.13 5.07 -18.26
CA ILE A 279 15.83 6.49 -18.56
C ILE A 279 14.31 6.74 -18.53
N LYS A 280 13.54 5.85 -19.16
CA LYS A 280 12.07 5.93 -19.18
C LYS A 280 11.47 5.84 -17.77
N GLU A 281 11.95 4.92 -16.96
CA GLU A 281 11.45 4.70 -15.59
C GLU A 281 11.74 5.90 -14.69
N VAL A 282 12.98 6.41 -14.70
CA VAL A 282 13.37 7.59 -13.93
C VAL A 282 12.55 8.81 -14.36
N LYS A 283 12.45 9.08 -15.67
CA LYS A 283 11.61 10.18 -16.19
C LYS A 283 10.17 10.07 -15.65
N ARG A 284 9.56 8.89 -15.76
CA ARG A 284 8.20 8.65 -15.29
C ARG A 284 8.05 8.96 -13.80
N GLU A 285 8.97 8.49 -12.98
CA GLU A 285 8.89 8.65 -11.52
C GLU A 285 9.15 10.10 -11.06
N VAL A 286 9.97 10.84 -11.75
CA VAL A 286 10.20 12.28 -11.51
C VAL A 286 8.97 13.12 -11.86
N THR A 287 8.25 12.76 -12.92
CA THR A 287 7.16 13.60 -13.48
C THR A 287 5.76 13.21 -13.02
N THR A 288 5.52 11.93 -12.67
CA THR A 288 4.22 11.47 -12.16
C THR A 288 3.85 12.24 -10.91
N LYS A 289 2.65 12.84 -10.91
CA LYS A 289 2.14 13.69 -9.83
C LYS A 289 3.10 14.81 -9.43
N ALA A 290 3.88 15.34 -10.40
CA ALA A 290 4.96 16.30 -10.16
C ALA A 290 5.94 15.84 -9.07
N GLY A 291 6.30 14.56 -9.08
CA GLY A 291 7.22 13.94 -8.12
C GLY A 291 6.67 13.81 -6.69
N GLN A 292 5.42 14.18 -6.43
CA GLN A 292 4.78 14.06 -5.13
C GLN A 292 4.27 12.63 -4.86
N LYS A 293 5.19 11.68 -4.91
CA LYS A 293 4.96 10.25 -4.65
C LYS A 293 5.87 9.77 -3.53
N CYS A 294 5.31 9.03 -2.59
CA CYS A 294 6.09 8.36 -1.54
C CYS A 294 7.12 7.38 -2.13
N THR A 295 6.83 6.83 -3.30
CA THR A 295 7.68 5.87 -4.03
C THR A 295 8.53 6.51 -5.14
N ALA A 296 8.53 7.84 -5.36
CA ALA A 296 9.30 8.46 -6.43
C ALA A 296 10.81 8.19 -6.28
N ILE A 297 11.50 8.03 -7.41
CA ILE A 297 12.95 7.86 -7.43
C ILE A 297 13.62 9.17 -7.03
N ARG A 298 14.23 9.19 -5.84
CA ARG A 298 14.99 10.34 -5.31
C ARG A 298 16.47 10.24 -5.62
N ARG A 299 17.00 9.01 -5.68
CA ARG A 299 18.41 8.72 -5.90
C ARG A 299 18.56 7.81 -7.11
N ILE A 300 19.31 8.28 -8.10
CA ILE A 300 19.61 7.61 -9.36
C ILE A 300 21.03 7.10 -9.25
N ILE A 301 21.23 5.80 -9.01
CA ILE A 301 22.54 5.22 -8.69
C ILE A 301 23.06 4.47 -9.91
N VAL A 302 24.16 4.94 -10.50
CA VAL A 302 24.67 4.46 -11.78
C VAL A 302 26.18 4.19 -11.73
N PRO A 303 26.74 3.34 -12.59
CA PRO A 303 28.21 3.20 -12.68
C PRO A 303 28.90 4.56 -12.91
N GLU A 304 30.03 4.82 -12.23
CA GLU A 304 30.76 6.10 -12.32
C GLU A 304 31.06 6.49 -13.77
N ASN A 305 31.44 5.54 -14.60
CA ASN A 305 31.74 5.76 -16.02
C ASN A 305 30.51 6.04 -16.88
N MET A 306 29.29 5.93 -16.35
CA MET A 306 28.04 6.19 -17.08
C MET A 306 27.31 7.43 -16.58
N VAL A 307 27.84 8.12 -15.58
CA VAL A 307 27.21 9.31 -14.98
C VAL A 307 26.93 10.38 -16.03
N GLU A 308 27.87 10.66 -16.93
CA GLU A 308 27.71 11.69 -17.97
C GLU A 308 26.64 11.29 -19.02
N ASP A 309 26.65 10.04 -19.49
CA ASP A 309 25.66 9.53 -20.44
C ASP A 309 24.25 9.58 -19.84
N VAL A 310 24.09 9.13 -18.61
CA VAL A 310 22.80 9.17 -17.90
C VAL A 310 22.35 10.61 -17.67
N SER A 311 23.25 11.50 -17.27
CA SER A 311 22.95 12.94 -17.09
C SER A 311 22.44 13.57 -18.37
N TYR A 312 23.11 13.29 -19.49
CA TYR A 312 22.73 13.78 -20.82
C TYR A 312 21.34 13.27 -21.23
N HIS A 313 21.13 11.95 -21.20
CA HIS A 313 19.86 11.35 -21.67
C HIS A 313 18.67 11.69 -20.77
N LEU A 314 18.87 11.82 -19.45
CA LEU A 314 17.81 12.28 -18.54
C LEU A 314 17.49 13.76 -18.77
N THR A 315 18.47 14.62 -19.00
CA THR A 315 18.26 16.03 -19.35
C THR A 315 17.42 16.15 -20.61
N GLU A 316 17.80 15.46 -21.68
CA GLU A 316 17.03 15.42 -22.93
C GLU A 316 15.60 14.93 -22.69
N ALA A 317 15.45 13.85 -21.94
CA ALA A 317 14.13 13.27 -21.64
C ALA A 317 13.25 14.21 -20.80
N LEU A 318 13.81 14.91 -19.81
CA LEU A 318 13.07 15.82 -18.93
C LEU A 318 12.75 17.15 -19.61
N SER A 319 13.60 17.66 -20.51
CA SER A 319 13.37 18.89 -21.29
C SER A 319 12.13 18.80 -22.20
N GLN A 320 11.74 17.60 -22.60
CA GLN A 320 10.57 17.36 -23.44
C GLN A 320 9.26 17.27 -22.64
N VAL A 321 9.29 17.45 -21.31
CA VAL A 321 8.09 17.34 -20.46
C VAL A 321 7.29 18.64 -20.51
N MET A 322 6.13 18.60 -21.12
CA MET A 322 5.21 19.74 -21.12
C MET A 322 4.49 19.87 -19.77
N ILE A 323 4.63 21.06 -19.18
CA ILE A 323 4.10 21.41 -17.86
C ILE A 323 2.99 22.46 -18.02
N GLY A 324 1.92 22.35 -17.23
CA GLY A 324 0.85 23.34 -17.27
C GLY A 324 -0.52 22.83 -16.87
N ASP A 325 -1.56 23.41 -17.45
CA ASP A 325 -2.94 23.02 -17.25
C ASP A 325 -3.19 21.60 -17.80
N THR A 326 -3.51 20.69 -16.91
CA THR A 326 -3.68 19.25 -17.19
C THR A 326 -4.92 18.91 -18.03
N LYS A 327 -5.77 19.88 -18.35
CA LYS A 327 -6.83 19.75 -19.37
C LYS A 327 -6.25 19.69 -20.79
N HIS A 328 -5.07 20.23 -21.02
CA HIS A 328 -4.41 20.14 -22.31
C HIS A 328 -3.82 18.73 -22.50
N LYS A 329 -4.21 18.06 -23.58
CA LYS A 329 -3.82 16.66 -23.87
C LYS A 329 -2.30 16.41 -23.93
N ASN A 330 -1.53 17.44 -24.23
CA ASN A 330 -0.07 17.35 -24.36
C ASN A 330 0.66 17.54 -23.02
N VAL A 331 0.02 18.09 -22.01
CA VAL A 331 0.61 18.26 -20.68
C VAL A 331 0.86 16.88 -20.05
N ARG A 332 2.08 16.70 -19.55
CA ARG A 332 2.55 15.45 -18.92
C ARG A 332 2.85 15.62 -17.44
N MET A 333 2.99 16.83 -16.97
CA MET A 333 3.17 17.15 -15.56
C MET A 333 2.35 18.38 -15.19
N GLY A 334 1.57 18.28 -14.14
CA GLY A 334 0.76 19.38 -13.63
C GLY A 334 1.41 20.11 -12.46
N ALA A 335 0.60 20.78 -11.66
CA ALA A 335 1.04 21.55 -10.50
C ALA A 335 1.31 20.67 -9.27
N LEU A 336 2.14 21.14 -8.36
CA LEU A 336 2.20 20.66 -6.99
C LEU A 336 0.88 21.03 -6.29
N VAL A 337 0.61 20.38 -5.16
CA VAL A 337 -0.68 20.54 -4.44
C VAL A 337 -0.98 21.97 -3.98
N GLY A 338 0.05 22.80 -3.80
CA GLY A 338 -0.09 24.19 -3.38
C GLY A 338 1.24 24.91 -3.31
N LYS A 339 1.20 26.26 -3.19
CA LYS A 339 2.40 27.12 -3.13
C LYS A 339 3.33 26.75 -1.98
N GLY A 340 2.77 26.37 -0.81
CA GLY A 340 3.58 25.94 0.34
C GLY A 340 4.44 24.73 0.01
N GLN A 341 3.93 23.78 -0.78
CA GLN A 341 4.70 22.61 -1.22
C GLN A 341 5.82 23.01 -2.19
N VAL A 342 5.56 23.96 -3.09
CA VAL A 342 6.61 24.50 -4.00
C VAL A 342 7.76 25.11 -3.19
N GLU A 343 7.46 25.95 -2.20
CA GLU A 343 8.47 26.61 -1.37
C GLU A 343 9.24 25.58 -0.50
N GLU A 344 8.57 24.57 0.04
CA GLU A 344 9.23 23.48 0.77
C GLU A 344 10.23 22.74 -0.13
N VAL A 345 9.81 22.33 -1.32
CA VAL A 345 10.67 21.60 -2.27
C VAL A 345 11.87 22.47 -2.69
N LYS A 346 11.66 23.75 -3.01
CA LYS A 346 12.76 24.69 -3.32
C LYS A 346 13.75 24.80 -2.15
N GLY A 347 13.25 24.89 -0.93
CA GLY A 347 14.09 24.91 0.29
C GLY A 347 14.94 23.64 0.44
N LYS A 348 14.38 22.46 0.10
CA LYS A 348 15.12 21.19 0.11
C LYS A 348 16.16 21.13 -1.02
N VAL A 349 15.85 21.64 -2.20
CA VAL A 349 16.83 21.75 -3.32
C VAL A 349 18.02 22.60 -2.91
N VAL A 350 17.82 23.76 -2.28
CA VAL A 350 18.93 24.61 -1.76
C VAL A 350 19.81 23.85 -0.76
N GLN A 351 19.22 22.98 0.06
CA GLN A 351 20.00 22.15 0.97
C GLN A 351 20.78 21.05 0.24
N LEU A 352 20.17 20.38 -0.74
CA LEU A 352 20.80 19.34 -1.56
C LEU A 352 21.98 19.89 -2.37
N LEU A 353 21.87 21.11 -2.89
CA LEU A 353 22.94 21.80 -3.65
C LEU A 353 24.23 22.06 -2.84
N LYS A 354 24.24 21.82 -1.54
CA LYS A 354 25.48 21.88 -0.74
C LYS A 354 26.39 20.66 -0.95
N ASP A 355 25.83 19.53 -1.38
CA ASP A 355 26.53 18.26 -1.62
C ASP A 355 26.28 17.74 -3.04
N SER A 356 25.70 18.57 -3.91
CA SER A 356 25.44 18.26 -5.31
C SER A 356 25.52 19.50 -6.18
N GLU A 357 25.63 19.30 -7.48
CA GLU A 357 25.55 20.34 -8.48
C GLU A 357 24.28 20.19 -9.33
N LEU A 358 23.84 21.30 -9.92
CA LEU A 358 22.68 21.33 -10.80
C LEU A 358 23.07 20.77 -12.18
N VAL A 359 22.32 19.77 -12.65
CA VAL A 359 22.44 19.23 -14.00
C VAL A 359 21.34 19.81 -14.91
N TYR A 360 20.09 19.89 -14.39
CA TYR A 360 18.94 20.39 -15.16
C TYR A 360 17.87 20.99 -14.25
N GLY A 361 17.17 22.03 -14.76
CA GLY A 361 16.03 22.66 -14.09
C GLY A 361 16.38 23.97 -13.40
N LEU A 362 15.41 24.50 -12.64
CA LEU A 362 15.42 25.79 -11.95
C LEU A 362 15.28 27.02 -12.86
N ASP A 363 15.18 26.84 -14.17
CA ASP A 363 14.91 27.91 -15.13
C ASP A 363 13.46 28.39 -15.06
N GLU A 364 13.17 29.53 -15.70
CA GLU A 364 11.81 30.03 -15.86
C GLU A 364 10.96 29.00 -16.65
N LEU A 365 9.77 28.67 -16.14
CA LEU A 365 8.90 27.67 -16.74
C LEU A 365 8.05 28.26 -17.86
N ILE A 366 8.03 27.60 -19.00
CA ILE A 366 7.05 27.82 -20.04
C ILE A 366 5.86 26.93 -19.78
N LEU A 367 4.76 27.52 -19.30
CA LEU A 367 3.55 26.79 -18.91
C LEU A 367 2.54 26.75 -20.06
N VAL A 368 1.90 25.59 -20.25
CA VAL A 368 0.81 25.42 -21.20
C VAL A 368 -0.53 25.74 -20.50
N GLY A 369 -1.35 26.61 -21.12
CA GLY A 369 -2.67 26.98 -20.62
C GLY A 369 -2.75 28.42 -20.12
N ASP A 370 -3.98 29.00 -20.12
CA ASP A 370 -4.18 30.44 -19.95
C ASP A 370 -4.22 30.93 -18.50
N ASN A 371 -4.63 30.12 -17.55
CA ASN A 371 -4.84 30.53 -16.15
C ASN A 371 -3.82 29.91 -15.18
N THR A 372 -2.56 29.79 -15.62
CA THR A 372 -1.52 29.08 -14.87
C THR A 372 -0.63 29.99 -14.02
N GLN A 373 -0.68 31.33 -14.21
CA GLN A 373 0.25 32.30 -13.60
C GLN A 373 0.27 32.28 -12.07
N ASN A 374 -0.87 31.99 -11.44
CA ASN A 374 -0.99 31.88 -9.99
C ASN A 374 -0.92 30.44 -9.46
N GLY A 375 -0.72 29.46 -10.36
CA GLY A 375 -0.64 28.05 -10.03
C GLY A 375 0.62 27.68 -9.24
N SER A 376 0.63 26.45 -8.76
CA SER A 376 1.72 25.91 -7.92
C SER A 376 2.66 25.03 -8.74
N PHE A 377 3.24 25.58 -9.79
CA PHE A 377 4.08 24.82 -10.72
C PHE A 377 5.57 24.82 -10.31
N MET A 378 6.23 23.71 -10.56
CA MET A 378 7.67 23.55 -10.46
C MET A 378 8.14 22.57 -11.55
N GLY A 379 9.22 22.89 -12.24
CA GLY A 379 9.83 22.02 -13.24
C GLY A 379 10.61 20.85 -12.61
N PRO A 380 10.93 19.82 -13.40
CA PRO A 380 11.86 18.78 -12.97
C PRO A 380 13.24 19.34 -12.64
N VAL A 381 13.84 18.86 -11.56
CA VAL A 381 15.20 19.22 -11.13
C VAL A 381 16.05 17.95 -11.06
N LEU A 382 17.14 17.94 -11.81
CA LEU A 382 18.13 16.88 -11.82
C LEU A 382 19.42 17.40 -11.22
N LEU A 383 19.88 16.75 -10.17
CA LEU A 383 21.13 17.05 -9.48
C LEU A 383 22.14 15.92 -9.71
N ARG A 384 23.43 16.22 -9.53
CA ARG A 384 24.51 15.24 -9.47
C ARG A 384 25.25 15.39 -8.15
N ALA A 385 25.40 14.32 -7.40
CA ALA A 385 26.13 14.33 -6.14
C ALA A 385 27.61 14.63 -6.35
N THR A 386 28.14 15.60 -5.62
CA THR A 386 29.57 15.93 -5.55
C THR A 386 30.20 15.35 -4.28
N ASN A 387 29.38 15.04 -3.28
CA ASN A 387 29.74 14.30 -2.09
C ASN A 387 28.81 13.07 -1.97
N THR A 388 29.37 11.87 -1.93
CA THR A 388 28.64 10.60 -1.80
C THR A 388 28.90 9.92 -0.46
N GLU A 389 29.63 10.56 0.46
CA GLU A 389 29.94 10.02 1.78
C GLU A 389 28.68 9.90 2.65
N ALA A 390 28.80 9.14 3.75
CA ALA A 390 27.66 8.79 4.59
C ALA A 390 26.96 9.99 5.24
N ASP A 391 27.64 11.13 5.38
CA ASP A 391 27.11 12.39 5.91
C ASP A 391 26.51 13.32 4.85
N SER A 392 26.56 12.90 3.58
CA SER A 392 25.99 13.68 2.48
C SER A 392 24.48 13.84 2.61
N ARG A 393 23.99 15.06 2.35
CA ARG A 393 22.56 15.41 2.37
C ARG A 393 21.73 14.64 1.36
N VAL A 394 22.35 14.10 0.31
CA VAL A 394 21.64 13.27 -0.69
C VAL A 394 21.11 11.96 -0.11
N HIS A 395 21.63 11.53 1.05
CA HIS A 395 21.19 10.35 1.78
C HIS A 395 20.21 10.68 2.94
N ASP A 396 19.97 11.96 3.23
CA ASP A 396 19.13 12.37 4.36
C ASP A 396 17.92 13.22 3.96
N ILE A 397 18.00 14.00 2.87
CA ILE A 397 16.96 14.96 2.49
C ILE A 397 16.05 14.38 1.42
N GLU A 398 14.77 14.27 1.74
CA GLU A 398 13.72 14.04 0.76
C GLU A 398 13.12 15.39 0.30
N ALA A 399 13.24 15.69 -0.99
CA ALA A 399 12.51 16.77 -1.64
C ALA A 399 11.24 16.18 -2.27
N PHE A 400 10.08 16.36 -1.62
CA PHE A 400 8.81 15.74 -2.02
C PHE A 400 8.17 16.48 -3.21
N GLY A 401 8.86 16.45 -4.35
CA GLY A 401 8.56 17.11 -5.62
C GLY A 401 9.34 16.48 -6.76
N PRO A 402 9.39 17.12 -7.93
CA PRO A 402 10.03 16.57 -9.13
C PRO A 402 11.56 16.73 -9.08
N VAL A 403 12.21 16.17 -8.05
CA VAL A 403 13.65 16.32 -7.77
C VAL A 403 14.29 14.94 -7.61
N SER A 404 15.40 14.71 -8.31
CA SER A 404 16.21 13.50 -8.20
C SER A 404 17.70 13.82 -8.30
N THR A 405 18.54 12.99 -7.65
CA THR A 405 20.01 13.17 -7.63
C THR A 405 20.70 11.94 -8.21
N ILE A 406 21.59 12.16 -9.20
CA ILE A 406 22.47 11.12 -9.77
C ILE A 406 23.65 10.91 -8.84
N ILE A 407 24.00 9.64 -8.60
CA ILE A 407 25.09 9.20 -7.73
C ILE A 407 25.89 8.12 -8.46
N GLY A 408 27.20 8.31 -8.60
CA GLY A 408 28.08 7.31 -9.20
C GLY A 408 28.46 6.19 -8.23
N TYR A 409 28.53 4.94 -8.71
CA TYR A 409 29.05 3.80 -7.94
C TYR A 409 30.20 3.10 -8.67
N LYS A 410 31.10 2.47 -7.90
CA LYS A 410 32.30 1.79 -8.43
C LYS A 410 32.03 0.36 -8.84
N ASP A 411 31.33 -0.37 -8.01
CA ASP A 411 30.94 -1.77 -8.17
C ASP A 411 29.59 -2.03 -7.50
N ILE A 412 29.04 -3.24 -7.65
CA ILE A 412 27.71 -3.57 -7.13
C ILE A 412 27.64 -3.51 -5.60
N ASP A 413 28.72 -3.82 -4.89
CA ASP A 413 28.76 -3.72 -3.42
C ASP A 413 28.66 -2.26 -2.98
N HIS A 414 29.35 -1.35 -3.67
CA HIS A 414 29.22 0.09 -3.45
C HIS A 414 27.81 0.60 -3.80
N ALA A 415 27.18 0.09 -4.87
CA ALA A 415 25.79 0.44 -5.20
C ALA A 415 24.83 0.02 -4.07
N ILE A 416 24.99 -1.17 -3.51
CA ILE A 416 24.22 -1.68 -2.35
C ILE A 416 24.45 -0.78 -1.13
N GLU A 417 25.69 -0.41 -0.84
CA GLU A 417 26.02 0.49 0.27
C GLU A 417 25.32 1.85 0.09
N LEU A 418 25.43 2.48 -1.08
CA LEU A 418 24.77 3.74 -1.40
C LEU A 418 23.24 3.63 -1.28
N ALA A 419 22.65 2.55 -1.76
CA ALA A 419 21.21 2.30 -1.62
C ALA A 419 20.80 2.28 -0.14
N ASN A 420 21.55 1.55 0.69
CA ASN A 420 21.28 1.35 2.12
C ASN A 420 21.54 2.62 2.96
N ARG A 421 22.39 3.55 2.51
CA ARG A 421 22.65 4.85 3.17
C ARG A 421 21.39 5.70 3.33
N GLY A 422 20.33 5.43 2.56
CA GLY A 422 19.00 6.03 2.78
C GLY A 422 18.32 5.64 4.10
N LYS A 423 18.88 4.67 4.85
CA LYS A 423 18.40 4.22 6.18
C LYS A 423 16.94 3.72 6.18
N GLY A 424 16.49 3.25 5.06
CA GLY A 424 15.14 2.73 4.84
C GLY A 424 14.40 3.42 3.69
N SER A 425 13.69 2.65 2.90
CA SER A 425 12.81 3.17 1.85
C SER A 425 11.63 2.23 1.59
N LEU A 426 10.61 2.76 0.93
CA LEU A 426 9.43 2.00 0.51
C LEU A 426 9.76 1.08 -0.66
N VAL A 427 10.59 1.55 -1.59
CA VAL A 427 10.95 0.80 -2.78
C VAL A 427 12.36 1.14 -3.27
N SER A 428 12.99 0.14 -3.84
CA SER A 428 14.18 0.25 -4.67
C SER A 428 13.95 -0.51 -5.98
N SER A 429 14.65 -0.15 -7.04
CA SER A 429 14.69 -0.95 -8.26
C SER A 429 16.10 -1.09 -8.80
N ILE A 430 16.32 -2.18 -9.51
CA ILE A 430 17.52 -2.38 -10.32
C ILE A 430 17.11 -2.70 -11.76
N VAL A 431 17.75 -2.06 -12.72
CA VAL A 431 17.56 -2.32 -14.14
C VAL A 431 18.82 -2.99 -14.68
N THR A 432 18.73 -4.27 -14.97
CA THR A 432 19.84 -5.13 -15.39
C THR A 432 19.31 -6.37 -16.12
N TYR A 433 20.07 -6.92 -17.04
CA TYR A 433 19.79 -8.20 -17.68
C TYR A 433 20.70 -9.33 -17.15
N ASP A 434 21.54 -9.01 -16.16
CA ASP A 434 22.42 -9.96 -15.46
C ASP A 434 21.78 -10.43 -14.15
N ASP A 435 21.36 -11.70 -14.11
CA ASP A 435 20.72 -12.30 -12.94
C ASP A 435 21.65 -12.40 -11.72
N ALA A 436 22.98 -12.47 -11.92
CA ALA A 436 23.93 -12.49 -10.80
C ALA A 436 23.97 -11.10 -10.12
N ILE A 437 24.03 -10.02 -10.91
CA ILE A 437 23.94 -8.63 -10.42
C ILE A 437 22.60 -8.41 -9.71
N ALA A 438 21.48 -8.84 -10.34
CA ALA A 438 20.15 -8.73 -9.76
C ALA A 438 20.04 -9.44 -8.40
N THR A 439 20.59 -10.65 -8.31
CA THR A 439 20.60 -11.46 -7.08
C THR A 439 21.42 -10.80 -5.98
N GLN A 440 22.67 -10.40 -6.28
CA GLN A 440 23.56 -9.76 -5.32
C GLN A 440 22.95 -8.47 -4.77
N TYR A 441 22.44 -7.61 -5.66
CA TYR A 441 21.77 -6.38 -5.25
C TYR A 441 20.54 -6.67 -4.36
N THR A 442 19.66 -7.57 -4.79
CA THR A 442 18.43 -7.84 -4.06
C THR A 442 18.71 -8.33 -2.64
N LEU A 443 19.60 -9.31 -2.49
CA LEU A 443 19.93 -9.86 -1.17
C LEU A 443 20.65 -8.85 -0.27
N GLY A 444 21.52 -8.01 -0.84
CA GLY A 444 22.25 -7.00 -0.07
C GLY A 444 21.43 -5.77 0.31
N ALA A 445 20.44 -5.39 -0.52
CA ALA A 445 19.63 -4.21 -0.29
C ALA A 445 18.31 -4.49 0.46
N ALA A 446 17.77 -5.72 0.39
CA ALA A 446 16.47 -6.07 0.99
C ALA A 446 16.28 -5.65 2.46
N PRO A 447 17.30 -5.69 3.37
CA PRO A 447 17.11 -5.26 4.75
C PRO A 447 16.69 -3.79 4.94
N TYR A 448 16.92 -2.93 3.92
CA TYR A 448 16.61 -1.50 3.98
C TYR A 448 15.46 -1.06 3.07
N HIS A 449 14.85 -1.98 2.33
CA HIS A 449 13.81 -1.66 1.35
C HIS A 449 12.56 -2.51 1.57
N GLY A 450 11.39 -1.88 1.58
CA GLY A 450 10.13 -2.61 1.72
C GLY A 450 9.77 -3.43 0.49
N ARG A 451 10.22 -2.98 -0.69
CA ARG A 451 10.04 -3.67 -1.97
C ARG A 451 11.26 -3.44 -2.87
N ILE A 452 11.66 -4.48 -3.60
CA ILE A 452 12.66 -4.37 -4.67
C ILE A 452 12.03 -4.81 -5.97
N MET A 453 12.17 -3.99 -7.02
CA MET A 453 11.76 -4.32 -8.38
C MET A 453 13.00 -4.57 -9.24
N VAL A 454 13.08 -5.74 -9.84
CA VAL A 454 14.05 -6.05 -10.89
C VAL A 454 13.39 -5.85 -12.24
N LEU A 455 13.94 -4.98 -13.06
CA LEU A 455 13.39 -4.64 -14.37
C LEU A 455 14.40 -4.94 -15.48
N ASN A 456 13.94 -5.66 -16.49
CA ASN A 456 14.68 -5.96 -17.69
C ASN A 456 13.74 -6.06 -18.90
N ARG A 457 14.29 -6.31 -20.09
CA ARG A 457 13.55 -6.42 -21.36
C ARG A 457 12.45 -7.49 -21.33
N ASP A 458 12.62 -8.56 -20.55
CA ASP A 458 11.70 -9.68 -20.53
C ASP A 458 10.40 -9.36 -19.78
N CYS A 459 10.49 -8.55 -18.72
CA CYS A 459 9.33 -8.14 -17.92
C CYS A 459 8.82 -6.71 -18.20
N ALA A 460 9.54 -5.92 -18.98
CA ALA A 460 9.28 -4.49 -19.17
C ALA A 460 7.86 -4.18 -19.65
N LYS A 461 7.31 -5.03 -20.53
CA LYS A 461 5.97 -4.84 -21.12
C LYS A 461 4.85 -5.01 -20.09
N GLU A 462 5.01 -5.93 -19.16
CA GLU A 462 4.01 -6.30 -18.15
C GLU A 462 4.28 -5.64 -16.77
N SER A 463 5.45 -4.98 -16.62
CA SER A 463 5.83 -4.33 -15.37
C SER A 463 4.87 -3.20 -15.01
N THR A 464 4.45 -3.17 -13.76
CA THR A 464 3.68 -2.06 -13.17
C THR A 464 4.55 -0.83 -12.90
N GLY A 465 5.87 -1.01 -12.90
CA GLY A 465 6.87 0.02 -12.68
C GLY A 465 7.26 0.24 -11.22
N HIS A 466 8.34 1.01 -11.05
CA HIS A 466 8.97 1.29 -9.75
C HIS A 466 7.99 1.76 -8.69
N GLY A 467 7.18 2.75 -9.02
CA GLY A 467 6.37 3.47 -8.06
C GLY A 467 4.97 2.90 -7.79
N SER A 468 4.64 1.70 -8.28
CA SER A 468 3.28 1.15 -8.16
C SER A 468 3.22 0.07 -7.07
N PRO A 469 2.73 0.37 -5.87
CA PRO A 469 2.47 -0.66 -4.86
C PRO A 469 1.29 -1.53 -5.30
N MET A 470 1.42 -2.84 -5.10
CA MET A 470 0.40 -3.81 -5.50
C MET A 470 -0.34 -4.35 -4.26
N PRO A 471 -1.68 -4.43 -4.27
CA PRO A 471 -2.46 -4.77 -3.08
C PRO A 471 -2.14 -6.12 -2.43
N LEU A 472 -1.60 -7.08 -3.20
CA LEU A 472 -1.21 -8.40 -2.70
C LEU A 472 0.22 -8.45 -2.15
N LEU A 473 1.02 -7.40 -2.38
CA LEU A 473 2.36 -7.24 -1.84
C LEU A 473 2.36 -6.19 -0.74
N THR A 474 3.25 -6.34 0.22
CA THR A 474 3.41 -5.36 1.30
C THR A 474 3.88 -4.02 0.73
N HIS A 475 3.23 -2.94 1.15
CA HIS A 475 3.67 -1.57 1.00
C HIS A 475 4.10 -1.03 2.35
N GLY A 476 5.30 -0.49 2.42
CA GLY A 476 5.92 -0.03 3.65
C GLY A 476 7.44 -0.11 3.52
N GLY A 477 8.15 0.15 4.58
CA GLY A 477 9.62 0.05 4.57
C GLY A 477 10.21 0.26 5.95
N PRO A 478 11.41 -0.25 6.19
CA PRO A 478 12.10 -0.16 7.48
C PRO A 478 12.64 1.26 7.74
N GLY A 479 13.10 1.48 8.95
CA GLY A 479 13.85 2.66 9.35
C GLY A 479 13.08 3.97 9.09
N ARG A 480 13.68 4.87 8.29
CA ARG A 480 13.07 6.17 7.99
C ARG A 480 11.72 6.08 7.30
N ALA A 481 11.44 5.00 6.56
CA ALA A 481 10.15 4.78 5.92
C ALA A 481 9.02 4.47 6.94
N GLY A 482 9.32 4.42 8.22
CA GLY A 482 8.34 4.33 9.30
C GLY A 482 8.25 2.97 9.98
N GLY A 483 8.69 1.90 9.33
CA GLY A 483 8.62 0.53 9.85
C GLY A 483 7.23 -0.10 9.80
N GLY A 484 6.29 0.55 9.12
CA GLY A 484 4.93 0.04 8.93
C GLY A 484 4.80 -0.91 7.75
N GLU A 485 3.71 -1.64 7.74
CA GLU A 485 3.29 -2.48 6.62
C GLU A 485 1.83 -2.17 6.29
N GLU A 486 1.55 -1.83 5.04
CA GLU A 486 0.21 -1.63 4.51
C GLU A 486 -0.06 -2.63 3.37
N MET A 487 -1.31 -2.85 3.02
CA MET A 487 -1.70 -3.86 2.01
C MET A 487 -1.19 -5.28 2.37
N GLY A 488 -0.54 -5.99 1.46
CA GLY A 488 0.06 -7.30 1.75
C GLY A 488 -0.91 -8.49 1.73
N GLY A 489 -2.07 -8.35 1.12
CA GLY A 489 -3.05 -9.42 1.00
C GLY A 489 -3.51 -9.94 2.37
N LEU A 490 -3.41 -11.25 2.61
CA LEU A 490 -3.80 -11.85 3.89
C LEU A 490 -3.00 -11.32 5.10
N ARG A 491 -1.75 -10.89 4.87
CA ARG A 491 -0.93 -10.32 5.95
C ARG A 491 -1.49 -8.99 6.45
N GLY A 492 -1.97 -8.13 5.53
CA GLY A 492 -2.56 -6.84 5.87
C GLY A 492 -3.77 -6.94 6.80
N ILE A 493 -4.64 -7.94 6.59
CA ILE A 493 -5.83 -8.15 7.42
C ILE A 493 -5.46 -8.34 8.90
N LYS A 494 -4.32 -9.01 9.17
CA LYS A 494 -3.87 -9.33 10.53
C LYS A 494 -3.60 -8.10 11.40
N HIS A 495 -3.30 -6.95 10.81
CA HIS A 495 -3.10 -5.70 11.56
C HIS A 495 -4.37 -5.21 12.28
N TYR A 496 -5.55 -5.58 11.76
CA TYR A 496 -6.86 -5.18 12.29
C TYR A 496 -7.55 -6.31 13.08
N MET A 497 -6.85 -7.41 13.31
CA MET A 497 -7.35 -8.57 14.04
C MET A 497 -6.50 -8.85 15.27
N GLN A 498 -7.12 -9.41 16.30
CA GLN A 498 -6.42 -9.89 17.50
C GLN A 498 -6.05 -11.35 17.32
N ARG A 499 -4.78 -11.66 17.45
CA ARG A 499 -4.29 -13.05 17.51
C ARG A 499 -4.39 -13.58 18.91
N CYS A 500 -5.03 -14.74 19.09
CA CYS A 500 -5.17 -15.43 20.37
C CYS A 500 -4.73 -16.89 20.23
N ALA A 501 -3.91 -17.38 21.16
CA ALA A 501 -3.58 -18.79 21.28
C ALA A 501 -4.67 -19.48 22.11
N VAL A 502 -5.34 -20.46 21.53
CA VAL A 502 -6.35 -21.29 22.20
C VAL A 502 -5.77 -22.67 22.43
N GLN A 503 -5.85 -23.17 23.64
CA GLN A 503 -5.33 -24.48 24.03
C GLN A 503 -6.45 -25.35 24.57
N GLY A 504 -6.45 -26.64 24.23
CA GLY A 504 -7.48 -27.56 24.67
C GLY A 504 -7.38 -28.94 24.02
N SER A 505 -8.44 -29.74 24.18
CA SER A 505 -8.53 -31.02 23.49
C SER A 505 -8.76 -30.80 21.98
N PRO A 506 -8.31 -31.71 21.12
CA PRO A 506 -8.57 -31.63 19.68
C PRO A 506 -10.07 -31.48 19.34
N THR A 507 -10.95 -32.17 20.10
CA THR A 507 -12.40 -32.06 19.91
C THR A 507 -12.91 -30.66 20.21
N THR A 508 -12.48 -30.06 21.34
CA THR A 508 -12.88 -28.70 21.71
C THR A 508 -12.38 -27.66 20.70
N LEU A 509 -11.13 -27.81 20.24
CA LEU A 509 -10.56 -26.88 19.24
C LEU A 509 -11.21 -27.04 17.86
N THR A 510 -11.63 -28.25 17.48
CA THR A 510 -12.45 -28.47 16.27
C THR A 510 -13.77 -27.70 16.37
N GLU A 511 -14.46 -27.73 17.48
CA GLU A 511 -15.73 -26.99 17.67
C GLU A 511 -15.51 -25.45 17.66
N ILE A 512 -14.44 -24.96 18.31
CA ILE A 512 -14.14 -23.52 18.35
C ILE A 512 -13.74 -23.00 16.98
N THR A 513 -12.86 -23.71 16.28
CA THR A 513 -12.26 -23.25 15.03
C THR A 513 -13.12 -23.55 13.81
N GLN A 514 -14.10 -24.44 13.94
CA GLN A 514 -14.89 -25.02 12.84
C GLN A 514 -14.00 -25.70 11.77
N VAL A 515 -12.78 -26.09 12.17
CA VAL A 515 -11.83 -26.84 11.36
C VAL A 515 -11.39 -28.07 12.15
N TYR A 516 -11.52 -29.25 11.54
CA TYR A 516 -11.13 -30.47 12.19
C TYR A 516 -9.67 -30.46 12.65
N GLN A 517 -9.45 -30.74 13.91
CA GLN A 517 -8.12 -30.89 14.50
C GLN A 517 -7.78 -32.38 14.62
N PRO A 518 -6.56 -32.81 14.24
CA PRO A 518 -6.16 -34.21 14.34
C PRO A 518 -6.38 -34.79 15.76
N GLY A 519 -7.06 -35.95 15.86
CA GLY A 519 -7.43 -36.56 17.13
C GLY A 519 -8.76 -36.07 17.71
N GLY A 520 -9.42 -35.09 17.12
CA GLY A 520 -10.75 -34.64 17.49
C GLY A 520 -11.82 -35.67 17.15
N LYS A 521 -12.91 -35.69 17.93
CA LYS A 521 -14.11 -36.47 17.59
C LYS A 521 -14.80 -35.80 16.42
N TYR A 522 -14.97 -36.55 15.34
CA TYR A 522 -15.72 -36.10 14.17
C TYR A 522 -17.22 -36.33 14.38
N LYS A 523 -18.02 -35.30 14.16
CA LYS A 523 -19.48 -35.44 14.07
C LYS A 523 -19.83 -35.57 12.58
N GLU A 524 -20.39 -36.71 12.19
CA GLU A 524 -20.94 -36.84 10.85
C GLU A 524 -22.06 -35.80 10.64
N PRO A 525 -22.06 -35.06 9.51
CA PRO A 525 -23.22 -34.26 9.17
C PRO A 525 -24.46 -35.12 9.08
N SER A 526 -25.61 -34.59 9.51
CA SER A 526 -26.89 -35.30 9.47
C SER A 526 -27.29 -35.72 8.04
N LYS A 527 -26.77 -35.04 7.04
CA LYS A 527 -26.95 -35.35 5.63
C LYS A 527 -25.56 -35.29 4.95
N HIS A 528 -25.18 -36.38 4.29
CA HIS A 528 -23.89 -36.45 3.61
C HIS A 528 -23.83 -35.37 2.51
N PRO A 529 -22.74 -34.58 2.37
CA PRO A 529 -22.65 -33.48 1.42
C PRO A 529 -22.95 -33.86 -0.04
N PHE A 530 -22.63 -35.08 -0.48
CA PHE A 530 -23.00 -35.58 -1.81
C PHE A 530 -24.49 -35.89 -1.99
N ARG A 531 -25.30 -35.73 -0.94
CA ARG A 531 -26.76 -35.83 -0.97
C ARG A 531 -27.45 -34.47 -0.84
N LEU A 532 -26.67 -33.39 -0.75
CA LEU A 532 -27.17 -32.02 -0.75
C LEU A 532 -27.42 -31.57 -2.19
N HIS A 533 -28.49 -30.82 -2.41
CA HIS A 533 -28.66 -30.08 -3.64
C HIS A 533 -27.77 -28.83 -3.65
N PHE A 534 -27.55 -28.25 -4.83
CA PHE A 534 -26.68 -27.08 -4.98
C PHE A 534 -27.11 -25.91 -4.05
N GLU A 535 -28.40 -25.70 -3.90
CA GLU A 535 -29.02 -24.65 -3.06
C GLU A 535 -28.84 -24.90 -1.56
N GLU A 536 -28.52 -26.13 -1.16
CA GLU A 536 -28.29 -26.53 0.23
C GLU A 536 -26.78 -26.41 0.61
N LEU A 537 -25.90 -26.19 -0.39
CA LEU A 537 -24.47 -26.04 -0.15
C LEU A 537 -24.13 -24.62 0.31
N THR A 538 -23.35 -24.51 1.36
CA THR A 538 -22.89 -23.21 1.88
C THR A 538 -21.40 -23.06 1.62
N VAL A 539 -20.99 -21.89 1.16
CA VAL A 539 -19.55 -21.58 0.96
C VAL A 539 -18.84 -21.68 2.32
N GLY A 540 -17.82 -22.51 2.38
CA GLY A 540 -17.10 -22.83 3.62
C GLY A 540 -17.48 -24.17 4.25
N ASP A 541 -18.52 -24.85 3.74
CA ASP A 541 -18.80 -26.23 4.15
C ASP A 541 -17.60 -27.13 3.85
N THR A 542 -17.27 -27.99 4.79
CA THR A 542 -16.17 -28.93 4.66
C THR A 542 -16.64 -30.36 4.86
N LEU A 543 -16.05 -31.27 4.12
CA LEU A 543 -16.25 -32.71 4.28
C LEU A 543 -14.92 -33.36 4.64
N ILE A 544 -14.91 -34.14 5.70
CA ILE A 544 -13.77 -34.98 6.05
C ILE A 544 -14.09 -36.41 5.60
N THR A 545 -13.31 -36.88 4.63
CA THR A 545 -13.42 -38.27 4.15
C THR A 545 -12.75 -39.24 5.13
N HIS A 546 -13.09 -40.52 5.03
CA HIS A 546 -12.40 -41.55 5.79
C HIS A 546 -10.89 -41.54 5.49
N LYS A 547 -10.09 -41.74 6.53
CA LYS A 547 -8.65 -41.97 6.36
C LYS A 547 -8.44 -43.34 5.75
N ARG A 548 -7.54 -43.39 4.78
CA ARG A 548 -7.11 -44.64 4.14
C ARG A 548 -5.58 -44.66 4.12
N THR A 549 -5.01 -45.77 4.51
CA THR A 549 -3.59 -46.00 4.29
C THR A 549 -3.38 -46.25 2.79
N ILE A 550 -2.51 -45.53 2.17
CA ILE A 550 -2.05 -45.80 0.82
C ILE A 550 -0.97 -46.86 0.91
N THR A 551 -1.19 -47.96 0.24
CA THR A 551 -0.27 -49.10 0.20
C THR A 551 0.54 -49.06 -1.10
N GLU A 552 1.69 -49.79 -1.15
CA GLU A 552 2.43 -50.00 -2.40
C GLU A 552 1.53 -50.52 -3.53
N THR A 553 0.61 -51.43 -3.21
CA THR A 553 -0.35 -51.92 -4.20
C THR A 553 -1.23 -50.83 -4.77
N ASP A 554 -1.63 -49.83 -3.97
CA ASP A 554 -2.42 -48.70 -4.46
C ASP A 554 -1.59 -47.84 -5.42
N ILE A 555 -0.31 -47.60 -5.09
CA ILE A 555 0.62 -46.85 -5.94
C ILE A 555 0.86 -47.56 -7.26
N VAL A 556 1.15 -48.86 -7.22
CA VAL A 556 1.34 -49.69 -8.43
C VAL A 556 0.08 -49.73 -9.30
N ASN A 557 -1.10 -49.86 -8.68
CA ASN A 557 -2.35 -49.84 -9.43
C ASN A 557 -2.61 -48.46 -10.05
N PHE A 558 -2.29 -47.40 -9.39
CA PHE A 558 -2.40 -46.03 -9.93
C PHE A 558 -1.42 -45.85 -11.10
N ALA A 559 -0.16 -46.28 -10.95
CA ALA A 559 0.84 -46.24 -12.02
C ALA A 559 0.38 -47.03 -13.26
N ASN A 560 -0.22 -48.20 -13.06
CA ASN A 560 -0.79 -49.01 -14.14
C ASN A 560 -1.97 -48.32 -14.86
N VAL A 561 -2.82 -47.61 -14.14
CA VAL A 561 -3.96 -46.90 -14.73
C VAL A 561 -3.54 -45.60 -15.41
N SER A 562 -2.60 -44.87 -14.82
CA SER A 562 -2.12 -43.57 -15.33
C SER A 562 -1.01 -43.71 -16.39
N TRP A 563 -0.42 -44.93 -16.54
CA TRP A 563 0.79 -45.21 -17.32
C TRP A 563 2.04 -44.44 -16.84
N ASP A 564 1.97 -43.90 -15.61
CA ASP A 564 3.09 -43.21 -14.97
C ASP A 564 3.91 -44.21 -14.12
N HIS A 565 4.80 -44.93 -14.82
CA HIS A 565 5.75 -45.89 -14.22
C HIS A 565 7.07 -45.23 -13.84
N PHE A 566 7.07 -43.94 -13.48
CA PHE A 566 8.29 -43.29 -13.04
C PHE A 566 8.87 -44.02 -11.82
N TYR A 567 10.16 -44.25 -11.82
CA TYR A 567 10.83 -45.10 -10.82
C TYR A 567 10.58 -44.64 -9.38
N ALA A 568 10.45 -43.33 -9.14
CA ALA A 568 10.15 -42.80 -7.83
C ALA A 568 8.82 -43.27 -7.24
N HIS A 569 7.92 -43.86 -8.05
CA HIS A 569 6.63 -44.41 -7.59
C HIS A 569 6.68 -45.91 -7.34
N THR A 570 7.63 -46.62 -7.93
CA THR A 570 7.57 -48.09 -8.03
C THR A 570 8.84 -48.80 -7.57
N ASP A 571 9.94 -48.10 -7.33
CA ASP A 571 11.22 -48.72 -6.97
C ASP A 571 11.95 -47.92 -5.86
N VAL A 572 11.79 -48.39 -4.63
CA VAL A 572 12.44 -47.79 -3.44
C VAL A 572 13.98 -47.84 -3.51
N THR A 573 14.55 -48.80 -4.25
CA THR A 573 16.00 -48.96 -4.32
C THR A 573 16.68 -47.93 -5.22
N SER A 574 15.91 -47.32 -6.10
CA SER A 574 16.38 -46.25 -6.99
C SER A 574 16.32 -44.86 -6.37
N LEU A 575 15.81 -44.72 -5.14
CA LEU A 575 15.67 -43.44 -4.44
C LEU A 575 16.94 -43.01 -3.71
N ASP A 576 17.91 -43.91 -3.53
CA ASP A 576 19.20 -43.60 -2.89
C ASP A 576 19.91 -42.42 -3.57
N GLY A 577 20.17 -41.37 -2.81
CA GLY A 577 20.84 -40.17 -3.30
C GLY A 577 19.92 -39.19 -4.05
N THR A 578 18.60 -39.40 -4.07
CA THR A 578 17.62 -38.49 -4.63
C THR A 578 16.98 -37.61 -3.54
N ILE A 579 16.20 -36.59 -3.95
CA ILE A 579 15.40 -35.74 -3.04
C ILE A 579 14.19 -36.47 -2.45
N PHE A 580 13.86 -37.66 -2.93
CA PHE A 580 12.75 -38.48 -2.48
C PHE A 580 13.26 -39.44 -1.40
N THR A 581 12.95 -39.19 -0.16
CA THR A 581 13.23 -40.09 0.96
C THR A 581 11.90 -40.63 1.49
N GLU A 582 11.68 -41.95 1.37
CA GLU A 582 10.55 -42.76 1.85
C GLU A 582 9.13 -42.26 1.48
#